data_a7ecfe706049607fe1e1cb55dd29544c
#
_entry.id   a7ecfe706049607fe1e1cb55dd29544c
#
_cell.length_a   1.000
_cell.length_b   1.000
_cell.length_c   1.000
_cell.angle_alpha   90.00
_cell.angle_beta   90.00
_cell.angle_gamma   90.00
#
_symmetry.space_group_name_H-M   'P 1'
#
loop_
_entity.id
_entity.type
_entity.pdbx_description
1 polymer ?
#
loop_
_entity_poly.entity_id
_entity_poly.type
_entity_poly.pdbx_seq_one_letter_code
_entity_poly.pdbx_strand_id
1 'polypeptide(L)'
;MKQETLLKVSGLKMHFDAGKGKTVKAVDGISFHIKEGETFGLVGESGCGKSTTGRVLLRLYEPTEGGVQYRGKHIHKLTEAESFRYNRKIQMIFQDPYASLNPRLTVRDILLEPMEIHGLYGGRKGRLEKVDELLESVGLNRAFANRYPHEFSGGQRQRIGIARALALEPEFIVADEPISALDVSVQAQVVNLLKKLQKEKGLTFLFIAHDLSMVKHISDRIGVMYLGHMVEITASSRLYQEPLHPYTQALLSAIPIPDPDIEDKRKRIILKGELPSPINPPSGCVFRTRCPAAMSICTAKKPVLKEAEEGHYVACHLYDGEVKKEYDEMEVTLQTR
;
A
#
# COMPACT_ATOMS: atom_id res chain seq x y z
N MET A 1 24.16 7.94 4.80
CA MET A 1 24.20 6.46 4.92
C MET A 1 23.24 5.89 3.91
N LYS A 2 23.63 4.85 3.12
CA LYS A 2 22.68 4.15 2.25
C LYS A 2 21.66 3.42 3.14
N GLN A 3 20.38 3.77 3.02
CA GLN A 3 19.31 3.03 3.70
C GLN A 3 19.31 1.58 3.20
N GLU A 4 19.37 0.62 4.13
CA GLU A 4 19.33 -0.81 3.79
C GLU A 4 17.93 -1.23 3.35
N THR A 5 17.86 -2.24 2.49
CA THR A 5 16.58 -2.83 2.10
C THR A 5 16.05 -3.68 3.24
N LEU A 6 14.92 -3.26 3.84
CA LEU A 6 14.24 -4.02 4.87
C LEU A 6 13.42 -5.17 4.28
N LEU A 7 12.69 -4.89 3.21
CA LEU A 7 11.78 -5.84 2.57
C LEU A 7 11.99 -5.84 1.06
N LYS A 8 12.11 -7.05 0.46
CA LYS A 8 12.23 -7.25 -0.99
C LYS A 8 11.18 -8.23 -1.47
N VAL A 9 10.39 -7.81 -2.44
CA VAL A 9 9.40 -8.62 -3.15
C VAL A 9 9.93 -8.92 -4.54
N SER A 10 9.90 -10.18 -4.96
CA SER A 10 10.46 -10.61 -6.25
C SER A 10 9.51 -11.55 -6.97
N GLY A 11 8.97 -11.12 -8.10
CA GLY A 11 8.10 -11.89 -8.97
C GLY A 11 6.85 -12.44 -8.27
N LEU A 12 6.34 -11.74 -7.26
CA LEU A 12 5.27 -12.22 -6.39
C LEU A 12 3.98 -12.45 -7.18
N LYS A 13 3.45 -13.67 -7.10
CA LYS A 13 2.11 -14.01 -7.59
C LYS A 13 1.26 -14.55 -6.44
N MET A 14 0.01 -14.11 -6.41
CA MET A 14 -1.02 -14.65 -5.53
C MET A 14 -2.29 -14.86 -6.33
N HIS A 15 -2.60 -16.12 -6.60
CA HIS A 15 -3.73 -16.56 -7.38
C HIS A 15 -4.69 -17.35 -6.49
N PHE A 16 -5.98 -17.02 -6.55
CA PHE A 16 -7.02 -17.72 -5.81
C PHE A 16 -7.86 -18.60 -6.72
N ASP A 17 -8.18 -19.79 -6.28
CA ASP A 17 -9.16 -20.64 -6.95
C ASP A 17 -10.58 -20.04 -6.77
N ALA A 18 -11.24 -19.74 -7.87
CA ALA A 18 -12.62 -19.24 -7.91
C ALA A 18 -13.64 -20.34 -8.20
N GLY A 19 -13.21 -21.60 -8.19
CA GLY A 19 -14.04 -22.76 -8.56
C GLY A 19 -14.28 -22.90 -10.06
N LYS A 20 -14.77 -24.06 -10.47
CA LYS A 20 -15.05 -24.38 -11.88
C LYS A 20 -13.86 -24.15 -12.84
N GLY A 21 -12.65 -24.40 -12.35
CA GLY A 21 -11.40 -24.21 -13.12
C GLY A 21 -11.04 -22.75 -13.41
N LYS A 22 -11.65 -21.79 -12.71
CA LYS A 22 -11.34 -20.37 -12.83
C LYS A 22 -10.36 -19.93 -11.75
N THR A 23 -9.43 -19.07 -12.10
CA THR A 23 -8.40 -18.55 -11.20
C THR A 23 -8.43 -17.02 -11.18
N VAL A 24 -8.54 -16.42 -9.99
CA VAL A 24 -8.42 -14.97 -9.79
C VAL A 24 -6.94 -14.64 -9.62
N LYS A 25 -6.35 -13.93 -10.57
CA LYS A 25 -4.96 -13.44 -10.51
C LYS A 25 -4.90 -12.14 -9.74
N ALA A 26 -5.03 -12.21 -8.40
CA ALA A 26 -5.09 -11.04 -7.55
C ALA A 26 -3.77 -10.24 -7.54
N VAL A 27 -2.63 -10.93 -7.58
CA VAL A 27 -1.30 -10.38 -7.77
C VAL A 27 -0.58 -11.25 -8.81
N ASP A 28 0.03 -10.66 -9.84
CA ASP A 28 0.58 -11.41 -10.97
C ASP A 28 1.96 -10.89 -11.42
N GLY A 29 2.98 -11.21 -10.62
CA GLY A 29 4.39 -10.98 -10.95
C GLY A 29 4.91 -9.60 -10.57
N ILE A 30 4.54 -9.08 -9.39
CA ILE A 30 5.07 -7.80 -8.91
C ILE A 30 6.45 -7.94 -8.26
N SER A 31 7.28 -6.92 -8.47
CA SER A 31 8.59 -6.81 -7.82
C SER A 31 8.83 -5.38 -7.34
N PHE A 32 9.23 -5.23 -6.09
CA PHE A 32 9.61 -3.95 -5.48
C PHE A 32 10.42 -4.18 -4.20
N HIS A 33 10.98 -3.13 -3.65
CA HIS A 33 11.65 -3.18 -2.35
C HIS A 33 11.23 -1.99 -1.49
N ILE A 34 11.33 -2.15 -0.18
CA ILE A 34 11.09 -1.11 0.82
C ILE A 34 12.36 -0.96 1.65
N LYS A 35 12.83 0.27 1.81
CA LYS A 35 14.02 0.59 2.61
C LYS A 35 13.63 0.77 4.07
N GLU A 36 14.60 0.59 4.97
CA GLU A 36 14.39 0.82 6.40
C GLU A 36 14.07 2.30 6.67
N GLY A 37 13.03 2.56 7.48
CA GLY A 37 12.52 3.90 7.78
C GLY A 37 11.70 4.56 6.65
N GLU A 38 11.51 3.87 5.51
CA GLU A 38 10.73 4.38 4.38
C GLU A 38 9.22 4.17 4.59
N THR A 39 8.41 5.12 4.12
CA THR A 39 7.00 4.88 3.81
C THR A 39 6.84 4.65 2.32
N PHE A 40 6.56 3.39 1.94
CA PHE A 40 6.22 3.03 0.56
C PHE A 40 4.71 3.04 0.38
N GLY A 41 4.20 3.96 -0.44
CA GLY A 41 2.79 4.03 -0.81
C GLY A 41 2.45 2.99 -1.88
N LEU A 42 1.36 2.25 -1.71
CA LEU A 42 0.84 1.33 -2.71
C LEU A 42 -0.57 1.74 -3.09
N VAL A 43 -0.75 2.21 -4.33
CA VAL A 43 -1.99 2.82 -4.79
C VAL A 43 -2.55 2.14 -6.04
N GLY A 44 -3.83 2.36 -6.32
CA GLY A 44 -4.55 1.84 -7.49
C GLY A 44 -6.03 1.64 -7.21
N GLU A 45 -6.82 1.33 -8.24
CA GLU A 45 -8.25 1.07 -8.12
C GLU A 45 -8.57 -0.08 -7.16
N SER A 46 -9.79 -0.08 -6.60
CA SER A 46 -10.25 -1.18 -5.74
C SER A 46 -10.17 -2.53 -6.47
N GLY A 47 -9.76 -3.59 -5.76
CA GLY A 47 -9.59 -4.92 -6.33
C GLY A 47 -8.32 -5.14 -7.16
N CYS A 48 -7.41 -4.16 -7.29
CA CYS A 48 -6.16 -4.34 -8.06
C CYS A 48 -5.07 -5.16 -7.36
N GLY A 49 -5.30 -5.68 -6.14
CA GLY A 49 -4.39 -6.59 -5.44
C GLY A 49 -3.56 -5.97 -4.30
N LYS A 50 -3.76 -4.71 -3.92
CA LYS A 50 -3.01 -4.01 -2.86
C LYS A 50 -3.07 -4.71 -1.50
N SER A 51 -4.29 -4.91 -0.98
CA SER A 51 -4.51 -5.57 0.32
C SER A 51 -4.05 -7.04 0.29
N THR A 52 -4.20 -7.71 -0.86
CA THR A 52 -3.66 -9.07 -1.05
C THR A 52 -2.14 -9.06 -0.92
N THR A 53 -1.46 -8.09 -1.53
CA THR A 53 -0.01 -7.92 -1.38
C THR A 53 0.36 -7.74 0.10
N GLY A 54 -0.30 -6.82 0.80
CA GLY A 54 -0.07 -6.62 2.25
C GLY A 54 -0.25 -7.90 3.07
N ARG A 55 -1.29 -8.69 2.80
CA ARG A 55 -1.56 -9.95 3.50
C ARG A 55 -0.51 -11.04 3.22
N VAL A 56 0.05 -11.08 2.02
CA VAL A 56 1.18 -11.99 1.71
C VAL A 56 2.43 -11.57 2.50
N LEU A 57 2.71 -10.27 2.63
CA LEU A 57 3.82 -9.77 3.45
C LEU A 57 3.66 -10.13 4.93
N LEU A 58 2.44 -10.22 5.42
CA LEU A 58 2.11 -10.65 6.78
C LEU A 58 2.08 -12.18 6.95
N ARG A 59 2.34 -12.94 5.88
CA ARG A 59 2.23 -14.40 5.84
C ARG A 59 0.81 -14.92 6.16
N LEU A 60 -0.21 -14.10 5.93
CA LEU A 60 -1.61 -14.56 6.01
C LEU A 60 -2.01 -15.37 4.78
N TYR A 61 -1.27 -15.21 3.67
CA TYR A 61 -1.38 -16.02 2.46
C TYR A 61 0.01 -16.51 2.05
N GLU A 62 0.08 -17.73 1.54
CA GLU A 62 1.26 -18.23 0.85
C GLU A 62 1.21 -17.85 -0.63
N PRO A 63 2.30 -17.31 -1.19
CA PRO A 63 2.34 -16.92 -2.58
C PRO A 63 2.25 -18.15 -3.49
N THR A 64 1.57 -17.98 -4.64
CA THR A 64 1.53 -19.02 -5.68
C THR A 64 2.90 -19.19 -6.34
N GLU A 65 3.60 -18.09 -6.58
CA GLU A 65 4.95 -18.03 -7.13
C GLU A 65 5.69 -16.80 -6.62
N GLY A 66 7.00 -16.77 -6.84
CA GLY A 66 7.87 -15.69 -6.40
C GLY A 66 8.16 -15.74 -4.91
N GLY A 67 8.48 -14.60 -4.30
CA GLY A 67 8.80 -14.60 -2.88
C GLY A 67 9.02 -13.23 -2.27
N VAL A 68 9.06 -13.25 -0.94
CA VAL A 68 9.31 -12.08 -0.11
C VAL A 68 10.49 -12.36 0.80
N GLN A 69 11.40 -11.40 0.88
CA GLN A 69 12.52 -11.43 1.81
C GLN A 69 12.42 -10.27 2.79
N TYR A 70 12.61 -10.58 4.07
CA TYR A 70 12.75 -9.59 5.15
C TYR A 70 14.19 -9.69 5.70
N ARG A 71 14.94 -8.59 5.67
CA ARG A 71 16.37 -8.57 6.01
C ARG A 71 17.16 -9.70 5.34
N GLY A 72 16.88 -9.96 4.05
CA GLY A 72 17.52 -11.00 3.25
C GLY A 72 17.02 -12.43 3.48
N LYS A 73 16.15 -12.69 4.48
CA LYS A 73 15.58 -14.02 4.74
C LYS A 73 14.22 -14.19 4.08
N HIS A 74 13.99 -15.31 3.41
CA HIS A 74 12.69 -15.66 2.81
C HIS A 74 11.65 -15.92 3.91
N ILE A 75 10.61 -15.08 3.96
CA ILE A 75 9.60 -15.12 5.05
C ILE A 75 8.75 -16.39 5.06
N HIS A 76 8.46 -16.97 3.89
CA HIS A 76 7.66 -18.19 3.77
C HIS A 76 8.47 -19.49 4.00
N LYS A 77 9.78 -19.37 4.28
CA LYS A 77 10.66 -20.50 4.61
C LYS A 77 11.19 -20.43 6.05
N LEU A 78 10.62 -19.58 6.88
CA LEU A 78 11.02 -19.43 8.28
C LEU A 78 10.57 -20.64 9.10
N THR A 79 11.40 -21.05 10.05
CA THR A 79 11.02 -22.00 11.11
C THR A 79 9.93 -21.39 12.00
N GLU A 80 9.27 -22.20 12.82
CA GLU A 80 8.23 -21.74 13.75
C GLU A 80 8.74 -20.64 14.68
N ALA A 81 9.91 -20.83 15.29
CA ALA A 81 10.54 -19.86 16.18
C ALA A 81 10.94 -18.55 15.46
N GLU A 82 11.38 -18.62 14.20
CA GLU A 82 11.66 -17.44 13.37
C GLU A 82 10.36 -16.76 12.97
N SER A 83 9.31 -17.52 12.66
CA SER A 83 7.98 -17.01 12.33
C SER A 83 7.38 -16.22 13.49
N PHE A 84 7.49 -16.73 14.71
CA PHE A 84 7.04 -16.04 15.92
C PHE A 84 7.75 -14.70 16.12
N ARG A 85 9.07 -14.66 15.88
CA ARG A 85 9.86 -13.42 15.92
C ARG A 85 9.49 -12.46 14.78
N TYR A 86 9.27 -12.99 13.59
CA TYR A 86 8.83 -12.22 12.43
C TYR A 86 7.48 -11.53 12.68
N ASN A 87 6.50 -12.29 13.18
CA ASN A 87 5.16 -11.78 13.47
C ASN A 87 5.17 -10.65 14.52
N ARG A 88 6.13 -10.67 15.46
CA ARG A 88 6.35 -9.56 16.39
C ARG A 88 6.84 -8.29 15.67
N LYS A 89 7.73 -8.46 14.67
CA LYS A 89 8.39 -7.34 13.99
C LYS A 89 7.55 -6.71 12.90
N ILE A 90 6.55 -7.42 12.41
CA ILE A 90 5.67 -6.96 11.33
C ILE A 90 4.23 -6.95 11.82
N GLN A 91 3.60 -5.79 11.76
CA GLN A 91 2.25 -5.59 12.26
C GLN A 91 1.34 -5.00 11.19
N MET A 92 0.02 -5.04 11.43
CA MET A 92 -0.99 -4.51 10.52
C MET A 92 -1.90 -3.50 11.22
N ILE A 93 -2.16 -2.40 10.53
CA ILE A 93 -3.26 -1.49 10.82
C ILE A 93 -4.35 -1.77 9.77
N PHE A 94 -5.53 -2.16 10.23
CA PHE A 94 -6.63 -2.61 9.39
C PHE A 94 -7.49 -1.46 8.86
N GLN A 95 -8.15 -1.70 7.74
CA GLN A 95 -9.06 -0.78 7.06
C GLN A 95 -10.29 -0.43 7.92
N ASP A 96 -10.92 -1.42 8.52
CA ASP A 96 -12.10 -1.24 9.35
C ASP A 96 -11.73 -1.22 10.84
N PRO A 97 -11.80 -0.05 11.50
CA PRO A 97 -11.49 0.05 12.93
C PRO A 97 -12.55 -0.62 13.81
N TYR A 98 -13.76 -0.87 13.29
CA TYR A 98 -14.82 -1.59 14.03
C TYR A 98 -14.57 -3.09 14.03
N ALA A 99 -14.34 -3.67 12.88
CA ALA A 99 -14.11 -5.11 12.75
C ALA A 99 -12.76 -5.56 13.31
N SER A 100 -11.81 -4.64 13.44
CA SER A 100 -10.44 -4.95 13.89
C SER A 100 -10.29 -5.12 15.39
N LEU A 101 -11.23 -4.61 16.20
CA LEU A 101 -11.18 -4.66 17.67
C LEU A 101 -12.27 -5.59 18.20
N ASN A 102 -11.90 -6.50 19.12
CA ASN A 102 -12.88 -7.36 19.77
C ASN A 102 -13.81 -6.51 20.69
N PRO A 103 -15.12 -6.41 20.39
CA PRO A 103 -16.03 -5.53 21.11
C PRO A 103 -16.30 -5.98 22.56
N ARG A 104 -15.89 -7.20 22.92
CA ARG A 104 -16.07 -7.78 24.27
C ARG A 104 -14.91 -7.52 25.20
N LEU A 105 -13.79 -7.01 24.68
CA LEU A 105 -12.59 -6.68 25.45
C LEU A 105 -12.52 -5.19 25.73
N THR A 106 -11.96 -4.83 26.88
CA THR A 106 -11.60 -3.44 27.13
C THR A 106 -10.40 -3.03 26.27
N VAL A 107 -10.20 -1.72 26.08
CA VAL A 107 -9.01 -1.20 25.39
C VAL A 107 -7.72 -1.71 26.03
N ARG A 108 -7.69 -1.78 27.36
CA ARG A 108 -6.57 -2.38 28.11
C ARG A 108 -6.31 -3.81 27.69
N ASP A 109 -7.32 -4.64 27.66
CA ASP A 109 -7.18 -6.06 27.34
C ASP A 109 -6.72 -6.26 25.88
N ILE A 110 -7.26 -5.46 24.96
CA ILE A 110 -6.85 -5.45 23.54
C ILE A 110 -5.36 -5.11 23.39
N LEU A 111 -4.82 -4.19 24.20
CA LEU A 111 -3.41 -3.81 24.15
C LEU A 111 -2.52 -4.79 24.91
N LEU A 112 -3.01 -5.42 25.98
CA LEU A 112 -2.27 -6.40 26.78
C LEU A 112 -2.08 -7.73 26.06
N GLU A 113 -3.10 -8.22 25.36
CA GLU A 113 -3.11 -9.54 24.73
C GLU A 113 -1.84 -9.81 23.88
N PRO A 114 -1.44 -8.96 22.90
CA PRO A 114 -0.23 -9.22 22.13
C PRO A 114 1.05 -9.18 22.98
N MET A 115 1.12 -8.33 24.00
CA MET A 115 2.27 -8.28 24.91
C MET A 115 2.38 -9.53 25.77
N GLU A 116 1.25 -10.13 26.17
CA GLU A 116 1.21 -11.36 26.94
C GLU A 116 1.64 -12.56 26.10
N ILE A 117 1.13 -12.68 24.88
CA ILE A 117 1.49 -13.74 23.93
C ILE A 117 3.01 -13.75 23.67
N HIS A 118 3.62 -12.56 23.54
CA HIS A 118 5.05 -12.42 23.27
C HIS A 118 5.92 -12.29 24.54
N GLY A 119 5.34 -12.38 25.74
CA GLY A 119 6.09 -12.34 27.00
C GLY A 119 6.85 -11.05 27.27
N LEU A 120 6.33 -9.89 26.79
CA LEU A 120 7.03 -8.62 26.86
C LEU A 120 6.83 -7.87 28.19
N TYR A 121 7.68 -6.89 28.44
CA TYR A 121 7.59 -5.88 29.50
C TYR A 121 7.60 -6.43 30.95
N GLY A 122 8.27 -7.58 31.17
CA GLY A 122 8.63 -8.04 32.53
C GLY A 122 7.48 -8.41 33.48
N GLY A 123 6.24 -8.61 32.95
CA GLY A 123 5.08 -9.01 33.74
C GLY A 123 3.94 -7.99 33.71
N ARG A 124 2.90 -8.24 34.53
CA ARG A 124 1.65 -7.46 34.47
C ARG A 124 1.83 -5.98 34.72
N LYS A 125 2.68 -5.59 35.70
CA LYS A 125 2.90 -4.18 36.04
C LYS A 125 3.52 -3.41 34.87
N GLY A 126 4.62 -3.92 34.30
CA GLY A 126 5.27 -3.25 33.16
C GLY A 126 4.40 -3.19 31.91
N ARG A 127 3.54 -4.21 31.68
CA ARG A 127 2.55 -4.18 30.59
C ARG A 127 1.49 -3.11 30.80
N LEU A 128 1.00 -2.89 32.04
CA LEU A 128 0.04 -1.84 32.35
C LEU A 128 0.63 -0.45 32.14
N GLU A 129 1.88 -0.22 32.58
CA GLU A 129 2.62 1.00 32.31
C GLU A 129 2.76 1.24 30.80
N LYS A 130 3.04 0.17 30.03
CA LYS A 130 3.12 0.26 28.57
C LYS A 130 1.79 0.55 27.90
N VAL A 131 0.66 0.05 28.41
CA VAL A 131 -0.70 0.41 27.93
C VAL A 131 -0.91 1.93 28.05
N ASP A 132 -0.55 2.51 29.19
CA ASP A 132 -0.69 3.96 29.41
C ASP A 132 0.18 4.77 28.44
N GLU A 133 1.45 4.39 28.25
CA GLU A 133 2.35 5.01 27.27
C GLU A 133 1.80 4.91 25.84
N LEU A 134 1.25 3.76 25.46
CA LEU A 134 0.70 3.54 24.11
C LEU A 134 -0.51 4.44 23.87
N LEU A 135 -1.44 4.53 24.82
CA LEU A 135 -2.60 5.42 24.71
C LEU A 135 -2.16 6.88 24.52
N GLU A 136 -1.21 7.35 25.32
CA GLU A 136 -0.67 8.71 25.18
C GLU A 136 0.03 8.93 23.84
N SER A 137 0.80 7.95 23.37
CA SER A 137 1.52 8.04 22.11
C SER A 137 0.60 8.24 20.88
N VAL A 138 -0.65 7.75 20.98
CA VAL A 138 -1.67 7.93 19.95
C VAL A 138 -2.67 9.07 20.27
N GLY A 139 -2.39 9.85 21.35
CA GLY A 139 -3.20 11.01 21.74
C GLY A 139 -4.53 10.64 22.40
N LEU A 140 -4.59 9.50 23.11
CA LEU A 140 -5.72 9.08 23.91
C LEU A 140 -5.42 9.20 25.40
N ASN A 141 -6.45 9.50 26.21
CA ASN A 141 -6.31 9.58 27.67
C ASN A 141 -6.17 8.18 28.27
N ARG A 142 -5.25 8.00 29.24
CA ARG A 142 -5.07 6.73 29.98
C ARG A 142 -6.35 6.25 30.65
N ALA A 143 -7.21 7.16 31.12
CA ALA A 143 -8.50 6.83 31.71
C ALA A 143 -9.42 6.03 30.78
N PHE A 144 -9.15 6.03 29.48
CA PHE A 144 -9.91 5.28 28.49
C PHE A 144 -9.57 3.78 28.46
N ALA A 145 -8.53 3.33 29.14
CA ALA A 145 -8.07 1.95 29.15
C ALA A 145 -9.18 0.94 29.56
N ASN A 146 -10.10 1.34 30.45
CA ASN A 146 -11.19 0.47 30.94
C ASN A 146 -12.48 0.51 30.10
N ARG A 147 -12.51 1.33 29.05
CA ARG A 147 -13.66 1.44 28.15
C ARG A 147 -13.64 0.36 27.08
N TYR A 148 -14.81 0.10 26.52
CA TYR A 148 -15.00 -0.82 25.40
C TYR A 148 -14.95 -0.10 24.05
N PRO A 149 -14.59 -0.80 22.95
CA PRO A 149 -14.49 -0.18 21.62
C PRO A 149 -15.74 0.57 21.16
N HIS A 150 -16.94 0.12 21.54
CA HIS A 150 -18.19 0.76 21.14
C HIS A 150 -18.42 2.15 21.77
N GLU A 151 -17.67 2.50 22.82
CA GLU A 151 -17.74 3.82 23.48
C GLU A 151 -16.88 4.89 22.80
N PHE A 152 -16.21 4.56 21.68
CA PHE A 152 -15.28 5.44 20.98
C PHE A 152 -15.79 5.82 19.58
N SER A 153 -15.38 7.00 19.10
CA SER A 153 -15.56 7.39 17.70
C SER A 153 -14.70 6.54 16.76
N GLY A 154 -15.00 6.57 15.45
CA GLY A 154 -14.21 5.85 14.44
C GLY A 154 -12.72 6.20 14.46
N GLY A 155 -12.39 7.50 14.54
CA GLY A 155 -11.00 7.96 14.64
C GLY A 155 -10.30 7.55 15.93
N GLN A 156 -11.01 7.52 17.06
CA GLN A 156 -10.45 7.00 18.32
C GLN A 156 -10.21 5.50 18.25
N ARG A 157 -11.11 4.71 17.66
CA ARG A 157 -10.89 3.27 17.43
C ARG A 157 -9.69 3.02 16.52
N GLN A 158 -9.53 3.82 15.47
CA GLN A 158 -8.34 3.72 14.62
C GLN A 158 -7.05 3.98 15.40
N ARG A 159 -7.03 4.97 16.30
CA ARG A 159 -5.90 5.23 17.20
C ARG A 159 -5.64 4.05 18.16
N ILE A 160 -6.67 3.37 18.65
CA ILE A 160 -6.52 2.13 19.46
C ILE A 160 -5.90 1.02 18.60
N GLY A 161 -6.36 0.84 17.36
CA GLY A 161 -5.77 -0.11 16.41
C GLY A 161 -4.29 0.18 16.12
N ILE A 162 -3.92 1.46 15.99
CA ILE A 162 -2.52 1.88 15.85
C ILE A 162 -1.74 1.55 17.13
N ALA A 163 -2.27 1.87 18.31
CA ALA A 163 -1.64 1.54 19.60
C ALA A 163 -1.41 0.03 19.75
N ARG A 164 -2.37 -0.79 19.33
CA ARG A 164 -2.24 -2.26 19.34
C ARG A 164 -1.10 -2.73 18.43
N ALA A 165 -0.99 -2.19 17.22
CA ALA A 165 0.11 -2.53 16.32
C ALA A 165 1.48 -2.14 16.92
N LEU A 166 1.56 -1.02 17.65
CA LEU A 166 2.78 -0.56 18.31
C LEU A 166 3.15 -1.36 19.57
N ALA A 167 2.22 -2.12 20.16
CA ALA A 167 2.43 -2.85 21.41
C ALA A 167 3.59 -3.86 21.36
N LEU A 168 3.91 -4.37 20.18
CA LEU A 168 5.00 -5.32 19.93
C LEU A 168 6.33 -4.68 19.49
N GLU A 169 6.39 -3.34 19.44
CA GLU A 169 7.56 -2.59 18.93
C GLU A 169 8.00 -3.09 17.54
N PRO A 170 7.11 -2.98 16.55
CA PRO A 170 7.38 -3.47 15.20
C PRO A 170 8.47 -2.64 14.51
N GLU A 171 9.09 -3.24 13.49
CA GLU A 171 9.99 -2.55 12.56
C GLU A 171 9.26 -2.15 11.27
N PHE A 172 8.23 -2.93 10.91
CA PHE A 172 7.45 -2.73 9.69
C PHE A 172 5.95 -2.81 9.97
N ILE A 173 5.19 -1.89 9.40
CA ILE A 173 3.73 -1.85 9.53
C ILE A 173 3.09 -1.81 8.14
N VAL A 174 2.19 -2.76 7.88
CA VAL A 174 1.26 -2.70 6.74
C VAL A 174 0.03 -1.91 7.19
N ALA A 175 -0.14 -0.71 6.67
CA ALA A 175 -1.32 0.12 6.90
C ALA A 175 -2.29 -0.07 5.72
N ASP A 176 -3.27 -0.97 5.85
CA ASP A 176 -4.23 -1.30 4.80
C ASP A 176 -5.43 -0.36 4.87
N GLU A 177 -5.46 0.64 4.00
CA GLU A 177 -6.47 1.70 3.91
C GLU A 177 -6.85 2.32 5.28
N PRO A 178 -5.87 2.73 6.11
CA PRO A 178 -6.08 3.04 7.54
C PRO A 178 -6.96 4.27 7.79
N ILE A 179 -7.38 4.96 6.76
CA ILE A 179 -8.14 6.22 6.83
C ILE A 179 -9.44 6.20 6.02
N SER A 180 -9.71 5.14 5.23
CA SER A 180 -10.82 5.11 4.26
C SER A 180 -12.20 5.22 4.90
N ALA A 181 -12.36 4.74 6.14
CA ALA A 181 -13.63 4.76 6.89
C ALA A 181 -13.78 6.00 7.80
N LEU A 182 -12.93 7.02 7.65
CA LEU A 182 -12.88 8.19 8.54
C LEU A 182 -13.25 9.48 7.80
N ASP A 183 -13.77 10.46 8.53
CA ASP A 183 -14.01 11.80 8.03
C ASP A 183 -12.71 12.51 7.65
N VAL A 184 -12.74 13.40 6.64
CA VAL A 184 -11.57 14.08 6.07
C VAL A 184 -10.67 14.73 7.14
N SER A 185 -11.26 15.41 8.13
CA SER A 185 -10.53 16.06 9.22
C SER A 185 -9.80 15.06 10.11
N VAL A 186 -10.39 13.90 10.34
CA VAL A 186 -9.82 12.80 11.14
C VAL A 186 -8.76 12.06 10.34
N GLN A 187 -8.94 11.90 9.03
CA GLN A 187 -7.92 11.32 8.13
C GLN A 187 -6.59 12.06 8.26
N ALA A 188 -6.61 13.40 8.15
CA ALA A 188 -5.41 14.23 8.28
C ALA A 188 -4.71 14.06 9.65
N GLN A 189 -5.49 13.94 10.73
CA GLN A 189 -4.94 13.71 12.07
C GLN A 189 -4.25 12.34 12.19
N VAL A 190 -4.85 11.28 11.61
CA VAL A 190 -4.27 9.93 11.62
C VAL A 190 -3.00 9.86 10.77
N VAL A 191 -2.99 10.48 9.59
CA VAL A 191 -1.80 10.57 8.74
C VAL A 191 -0.65 11.30 9.46
N ASN A 192 -0.93 12.43 10.10
CA ASN A 192 0.06 13.17 10.88
C ASN A 192 0.58 12.36 12.08
N LEU A 193 -0.30 11.59 12.75
CA LEU A 193 0.09 10.68 13.82
C LEU A 193 1.06 9.60 13.29
N LEU A 194 0.74 8.94 12.16
CA LEU A 194 1.60 7.91 11.57
C LEU A 194 2.97 8.48 11.16
N LYS A 195 3.01 9.68 10.57
CA LYS A 195 4.28 10.37 10.25
C LYS A 195 5.11 10.69 11.49
N LYS A 196 4.46 11.16 12.55
CA LYS A 196 5.12 11.41 13.84
C LYS A 196 5.74 10.12 14.38
N LEU A 197 4.95 9.06 14.45
CA LEU A 197 5.39 7.74 14.94
C LEU A 197 6.52 7.14 14.08
N GLN A 198 6.46 7.29 12.74
CA GLN A 198 7.54 6.90 11.84
C GLN A 198 8.85 7.57 12.23
N LYS A 199 8.82 8.89 12.37
CA LYS A 199 10.02 9.68 12.68
C LYS A 199 10.57 9.41 14.09
N GLU A 200 9.69 9.28 15.08
CA GLU A 200 10.10 9.09 16.49
C GLU A 200 10.60 7.66 16.77
N LYS A 201 10.03 6.67 16.11
CA LYS A 201 10.30 5.24 16.36
C LYS A 201 11.09 4.54 15.25
N GLY A 202 11.44 5.26 14.17
CA GLY A 202 12.14 4.67 13.02
C GLY A 202 11.32 3.61 12.27
N LEU A 203 9.99 3.73 12.26
CA LEU A 203 9.12 2.74 11.65
C LEU A 203 9.20 2.76 10.12
N THR A 204 9.07 1.59 9.53
CA THR A 204 8.91 1.43 8.08
C THR A 204 7.46 1.10 7.77
N PHE A 205 6.89 1.70 6.72
CA PHE A 205 5.49 1.48 6.35
C PHE A 205 5.32 0.98 4.91
N LEU A 206 4.39 0.05 4.74
CA LEU A 206 3.64 -0.11 3.49
C LEU A 206 2.28 0.56 3.69
N PHE A 207 2.07 1.71 3.06
CA PHE A 207 0.83 2.46 3.17
C PHE A 207 -0.04 2.19 1.94
N ILE A 208 -1.09 1.38 2.12
CA ILE A 208 -2.04 1.03 1.07
C ILE A 208 -3.19 2.04 1.10
N ALA A 209 -3.50 2.63 -0.04
CA ALA A 209 -4.63 3.54 -0.19
C ALA A 209 -5.19 3.53 -1.62
N HIS A 210 -6.42 3.97 -1.78
CA HIS A 210 -7.02 4.27 -3.08
C HIS A 210 -7.00 5.78 -3.38
N ASP A 211 -6.88 6.63 -2.36
CA ASP A 211 -6.79 8.08 -2.48
C ASP A 211 -5.31 8.54 -2.56
N LEU A 212 -4.94 9.00 -3.76
CA LEU A 212 -3.60 9.51 -4.04
C LEU A 212 -3.32 10.84 -3.31
N SER A 213 -4.34 11.65 -2.98
CA SER A 213 -4.13 12.95 -2.33
C SER A 213 -3.46 12.80 -0.96
N MET A 214 -3.89 11.81 -0.17
CA MET A 214 -3.34 11.53 1.15
C MET A 214 -1.97 10.84 1.09
N VAL A 215 -1.77 9.95 0.07
CA VAL A 215 -0.52 9.22 -0.12
C VAL A 215 0.64 10.16 -0.43
N LYS A 216 0.40 11.26 -1.15
CA LYS A 216 1.38 12.32 -1.41
C LYS A 216 2.04 12.83 -0.14
N HIS A 217 1.27 12.97 0.93
CA HIS A 217 1.75 13.58 2.16
C HIS A 217 2.51 12.63 3.07
N ILE A 218 2.31 11.31 2.95
CA ILE A 218 2.93 10.35 3.87
C ILE A 218 4.05 9.54 3.22
N SER A 219 4.02 9.34 1.90
CA SER A 219 4.92 8.39 1.23
C SER A 219 6.19 9.03 0.70
N ASP A 220 7.31 8.33 0.84
CA ASP A 220 8.60 8.68 0.22
C ASP A 220 8.63 8.23 -1.24
N ARG A 221 8.22 7.00 -1.51
CA ARG A 221 8.06 6.41 -2.84
C ARG A 221 6.66 5.82 -2.98
N ILE A 222 6.17 5.75 -4.22
CA ILE A 222 4.85 5.22 -4.53
C ILE A 222 4.96 4.17 -5.62
N GLY A 223 4.31 3.02 -5.40
CA GLY A 223 4.03 2.01 -6.40
C GLY A 223 2.57 2.06 -6.82
N VAL A 224 2.31 2.16 -8.12
CA VAL A 224 0.97 2.15 -8.70
C VAL A 224 0.66 0.76 -9.21
N MET A 225 -0.45 0.19 -8.73
CA MET A 225 -0.93 -1.14 -9.15
C MET A 225 -2.17 -1.05 -10.02
N TYR A 226 -2.21 -1.85 -11.07
CA TYR A 226 -3.37 -2.07 -11.90
C TYR A 226 -3.55 -3.55 -12.20
N LEU A 227 -4.72 -4.10 -11.90
CA LEU A 227 -5.13 -5.47 -12.20
C LEU A 227 -4.03 -6.52 -11.87
N GLY A 228 -3.53 -6.50 -10.64
CA GLY A 228 -2.52 -7.42 -10.14
C GLY A 228 -1.07 -7.11 -10.55
N HIS A 229 -0.83 -6.05 -11.31
CA HIS A 229 0.51 -5.69 -11.81
C HIS A 229 0.99 -4.35 -11.28
N MET A 230 2.31 -4.23 -11.08
CA MET A 230 2.96 -2.96 -10.83
C MET A 230 3.15 -2.24 -12.17
N VAL A 231 2.58 -1.05 -12.32
CA VAL A 231 2.66 -0.27 -13.56
C VAL A 231 3.64 0.89 -13.49
N GLU A 232 3.85 1.46 -12.30
CA GLU A 232 4.79 2.56 -12.09
C GLU A 232 5.34 2.56 -10.67
N ILE A 233 6.62 2.88 -10.48
CA ILE A 233 7.26 3.10 -9.16
C ILE A 233 8.21 4.28 -9.27
N THR A 234 8.01 5.27 -8.40
CA THR A 234 8.93 6.43 -8.34
C THR A 234 8.84 7.14 -6.98
N ALA A 235 9.69 8.14 -6.76
CA ALA A 235 9.58 9.05 -5.63
C ALA A 235 8.21 9.75 -5.62
N SER A 236 7.62 9.93 -4.43
CA SER A 236 6.31 10.57 -4.29
C SER A 236 6.24 11.92 -5.02
N SER A 237 7.21 12.81 -4.77
CA SER A 237 7.25 14.13 -5.43
C SER A 237 7.22 14.04 -6.95
N ARG A 238 7.96 13.09 -7.51
CA ARG A 238 8.08 12.92 -8.96
C ARG A 238 6.80 12.35 -9.59
N LEU A 239 6.11 11.41 -8.92
CA LEU A 239 4.88 10.85 -9.43
C LEU A 239 3.81 11.91 -9.71
N TYR A 240 3.71 12.95 -8.85
CA TYR A 240 2.74 14.03 -9.01
C TYR A 240 3.15 15.11 -10.01
N GLN A 241 4.42 15.22 -10.32
CA GLN A 241 4.94 16.20 -11.29
C GLN A 241 5.01 15.62 -12.71
N GLU A 242 5.53 14.40 -12.82
CA GLU A 242 5.87 13.74 -14.07
C GLU A 242 5.43 12.27 -14.09
N PRO A 243 4.10 11.98 -14.03
CA PRO A 243 3.62 10.61 -14.14
C PRO A 243 3.86 10.08 -15.55
N LEU A 244 4.46 8.88 -15.64
CA LEU A 244 4.80 8.28 -16.93
C LEU A 244 3.68 7.38 -17.47
N HIS A 245 3.11 6.51 -16.63
CA HIS A 245 2.12 5.56 -17.10
C HIS A 245 0.75 6.25 -17.37
N PRO A 246 0.08 6.02 -18.52
CA PRO A 246 -1.21 6.66 -18.83
C PRO A 246 -2.31 6.40 -17.79
N TYR A 247 -2.26 5.26 -17.09
CA TYR A 247 -3.15 4.98 -15.95
C TYR A 247 -2.88 5.92 -14.75
N THR A 248 -1.60 6.13 -14.42
CA THR A 248 -1.20 7.06 -13.35
C THR A 248 -1.65 8.49 -13.67
N GLN A 249 -1.46 8.92 -14.92
CA GLN A 249 -1.92 10.22 -15.40
C GLN A 249 -3.44 10.38 -15.22
N ALA A 250 -4.20 9.35 -15.58
CA ALA A 250 -5.65 9.36 -15.41
C ALA A 250 -6.06 9.41 -13.93
N LEU A 251 -5.42 8.60 -13.05
CA LEU A 251 -5.68 8.64 -11.61
C LEU A 251 -5.39 10.02 -11.01
N LEU A 252 -4.24 10.60 -11.33
CA LEU A 252 -3.85 11.93 -10.84
C LEU A 252 -4.77 13.02 -11.39
N SER A 253 -5.24 12.89 -12.64
CA SER A 253 -6.19 13.84 -13.24
C SER A 253 -7.54 13.85 -12.54
N ALA A 254 -7.88 12.82 -11.78
CA ALA A 254 -9.15 12.73 -11.04
C ALA A 254 -9.09 13.35 -9.63
N ILE A 255 -7.90 13.72 -9.13
CA ILE A 255 -7.77 14.37 -7.82
C ILE A 255 -8.28 15.81 -7.92
N PRO A 256 -9.27 16.22 -7.12
CA PRO A 256 -9.73 17.60 -7.11
C PRO A 256 -8.64 18.57 -6.66
N ILE A 257 -8.52 19.70 -7.33
CA ILE A 257 -7.62 20.80 -6.91
C ILE A 257 -8.47 21.82 -6.15
N PRO A 258 -8.10 22.25 -4.94
CA PRO A 258 -8.89 23.20 -4.15
C PRO A 258 -8.99 24.60 -4.77
N ASP A 259 -8.23 24.89 -5.82
CA ASP A 259 -8.24 26.17 -6.54
C ASP A 259 -9.20 26.08 -7.75
N PRO A 260 -10.35 26.81 -7.74
CA PRO A 260 -11.33 26.77 -8.83
C PRO A 260 -10.76 27.22 -10.18
N ASP A 261 -9.87 28.23 -10.18
CA ASP A 261 -9.31 28.78 -11.42
C ASP A 261 -8.37 27.79 -12.12
N ILE A 262 -7.76 26.88 -11.36
CA ILE A 262 -6.91 25.82 -11.87
C ILE A 262 -7.75 24.61 -12.25
N GLU A 263 -8.75 24.24 -11.44
CA GLU A 263 -9.64 23.08 -11.69
C GLU A 263 -10.43 23.25 -12.99
N ASP A 264 -10.96 24.45 -13.28
CA ASP A 264 -11.72 24.75 -14.51
C ASP A 264 -10.87 24.64 -15.78
N LYS A 265 -9.57 24.87 -15.69
CA LYS A 265 -8.64 24.77 -16.83
C LYS A 265 -8.11 23.34 -17.03
N ARG A 266 -8.29 22.48 -16.06
CA ARG A 266 -7.75 21.13 -16.06
C ARG A 266 -8.60 20.17 -16.89
N LYS A 267 -7.96 19.46 -17.82
CA LYS A 267 -8.62 18.39 -18.57
C LYS A 267 -8.54 17.08 -17.78
N ARG A 268 -9.67 16.67 -17.22
CA ARG A 268 -9.77 15.34 -16.59
C ARG A 268 -9.69 14.24 -17.65
N ILE A 269 -8.81 13.25 -17.43
CA ILE A 269 -8.70 12.08 -18.30
C ILE A 269 -9.74 11.05 -17.86
N ILE A 270 -10.79 10.90 -18.66
CA ILE A 270 -11.85 9.92 -18.40
C ILE A 270 -11.46 8.60 -19.05
N LEU A 271 -11.21 7.59 -18.23
CA LEU A 271 -10.95 6.23 -18.71
C LEU A 271 -12.24 5.61 -19.26
N LYS A 272 -12.19 5.19 -20.52
CA LYS A 272 -13.31 4.52 -21.19
C LYS A 272 -13.31 3.02 -20.89
N GLY A 273 -14.50 2.43 -20.79
CA GLY A 273 -14.69 0.99 -20.54
C GLY A 273 -14.64 0.59 -19.07
N GLU A 274 -15.07 -0.63 -18.80
CA GLU A 274 -15.11 -1.22 -17.48
C GLU A 274 -13.74 -1.77 -17.04
N LEU A 275 -13.54 -1.93 -15.74
CA LEU A 275 -12.36 -2.60 -15.19
C LEU A 275 -12.38 -4.07 -15.63
N PRO A 276 -11.34 -4.56 -16.32
CA PRO A 276 -11.30 -5.97 -16.75
C PRO A 276 -11.29 -6.92 -15.56
N SER A 277 -11.84 -8.10 -15.75
CA SER A 277 -11.85 -9.13 -14.72
C SER A 277 -10.45 -9.71 -14.46
N PRO A 278 -10.03 -9.86 -13.20
CA PRO A 278 -8.77 -10.53 -12.87
C PRO A 278 -8.77 -12.04 -13.16
N ILE A 279 -9.95 -12.62 -13.49
CA ILE A 279 -10.06 -14.02 -13.92
C ILE A 279 -9.58 -14.15 -15.37
N ASN A 280 -9.96 -13.22 -16.24
CA ASN A 280 -9.61 -13.20 -17.66
C ASN A 280 -8.99 -11.85 -18.01
N PRO A 281 -7.75 -11.58 -17.56
CA PRO A 281 -7.10 -10.30 -17.85
C PRO A 281 -6.81 -10.17 -19.35
N PRO A 282 -6.79 -8.96 -19.90
CA PRO A 282 -6.42 -8.72 -21.29
C PRO A 282 -5.03 -9.30 -21.62
N SER A 283 -4.86 -9.82 -22.84
CA SER A 283 -3.54 -10.25 -23.34
C SER A 283 -2.60 -9.04 -23.45
N GLY A 284 -1.29 -9.28 -23.39
CA GLY A 284 -0.29 -8.21 -23.47
C GLY A 284 -0.38 -7.23 -22.31
N CYS A 285 -0.48 -5.93 -22.60
CA CYS A 285 -0.65 -4.91 -21.58
C CYS A 285 -2.07 -4.97 -20.97
N VAL A 286 -2.17 -5.19 -19.66
CA VAL A 286 -3.45 -5.33 -18.94
C VAL A 286 -4.29 -4.04 -18.95
N PHE A 287 -3.67 -2.88 -19.18
CA PHE A 287 -4.36 -1.59 -19.25
C PHE A 287 -4.82 -1.22 -20.67
N ARG A 288 -4.42 -1.95 -21.72
CA ARG A 288 -4.65 -1.60 -23.13
C ARG A 288 -6.10 -1.31 -23.50
N THR A 289 -7.06 -1.96 -22.86
CA THR A 289 -8.50 -1.80 -23.14
C THR A 289 -9.07 -0.47 -22.66
N ARG A 290 -8.36 0.22 -21.77
CA ARG A 290 -8.74 1.53 -21.21
C ARG A 290 -7.70 2.63 -21.52
N CYS A 291 -6.59 2.26 -22.15
CA CYS A 291 -5.47 3.16 -22.43
C CYS A 291 -5.78 4.06 -23.65
N PRO A 292 -5.74 5.40 -23.51
CA PRO A 292 -5.93 6.31 -24.63
C PRO A 292 -4.77 6.27 -25.66
N ALA A 293 -3.59 5.79 -25.22
CA ALA A 293 -2.37 5.66 -26.04
C ALA A 293 -2.04 4.19 -26.38
N ALA A 294 -3.07 3.33 -26.49
CA ALA A 294 -2.86 1.91 -26.81
C ALA A 294 -2.34 1.71 -28.24
N MET A 295 -1.27 0.91 -28.37
CA MET A 295 -0.61 0.56 -29.64
C MET A 295 -0.82 -0.95 -29.96
N SER A 296 -0.51 -1.36 -31.18
CA SER A 296 -0.58 -2.77 -31.61
C SER A 296 0.26 -3.71 -30.73
N ILE A 297 1.46 -3.28 -30.34
CA ILE A 297 2.35 -4.03 -29.45
C ILE A 297 1.72 -4.29 -28.08
N CYS A 298 0.86 -3.40 -27.59
CA CYS A 298 0.18 -3.58 -26.30
C CYS A 298 -0.78 -4.78 -26.30
N THR A 299 -1.22 -5.26 -27.46
CA THR A 299 -2.04 -6.47 -27.57
C THR A 299 -1.17 -7.73 -27.56
N ALA A 300 0.00 -7.66 -28.18
CA ALA A 300 0.88 -8.81 -28.41
C ALA A 300 1.82 -9.10 -27.24
N LYS A 301 2.34 -8.06 -26.58
CA LYS A 301 3.41 -8.19 -25.58
C LYS A 301 3.06 -7.50 -24.26
N LYS A 302 3.33 -8.18 -23.13
CA LYS A 302 3.23 -7.60 -21.79
C LYS A 302 4.41 -6.68 -21.55
N PRO A 303 4.19 -5.39 -21.16
CA PRO A 303 5.29 -4.51 -20.80
C PRO A 303 5.95 -4.96 -19.50
N VAL A 304 7.26 -4.83 -19.43
CA VAL A 304 8.05 -5.15 -18.22
C VAL A 304 8.32 -3.87 -17.46
N LEU A 305 8.20 -3.94 -16.14
CA LEU A 305 8.58 -2.82 -15.26
C LEU A 305 10.10 -2.60 -15.39
N LYS A 306 10.49 -1.49 -15.96
CA LYS A 306 11.90 -1.11 -16.17
C LYS A 306 12.13 0.35 -15.81
N GLU A 307 13.37 0.67 -15.52
CA GLU A 307 13.80 2.05 -15.27
C GLU A 307 13.78 2.84 -16.57
N ALA A 308 12.88 3.82 -16.66
CA ALA A 308 12.79 4.74 -17.78
C ALA A 308 13.71 5.95 -17.57
N GLU A 309 13.85 6.37 -16.32
CA GLU A 309 14.71 7.45 -15.85
C GLU A 309 15.22 7.10 -14.45
N GLU A 310 16.28 7.72 -13.97
CA GLU A 310 16.89 7.42 -12.69
C GLU A 310 15.85 7.39 -11.53
N GLY A 311 15.68 6.22 -10.91
CA GLY A 311 14.71 6.00 -9.83
C GLY A 311 13.24 6.01 -10.25
N HIS A 312 12.93 6.07 -11.55
CA HIS A 312 11.58 6.07 -12.10
C HIS A 312 11.35 4.85 -12.99
N TYR A 313 10.55 3.90 -12.49
CA TYR A 313 10.26 2.63 -13.15
C TYR A 313 8.85 2.65 -13.72
N VAL A 314 8.68 2.21 -14.95
CA VAL A 314 7.38 2.13 -15.63
C VAL A 314 7.24 0.85 -16.46
N ALA A 315 6.03 0.28 -16.44
CA ALA A 315 5.66 -0.88 -17.27
C ALA A 315 4.78 -0.40 -18.45
N CYS A 316 5.38 0.30 -19.41
CA CYS A 316 4.66 0.85 -20.56
C CYS A 316 5.56 0.87 -21.83
N HIS A 317 5.01 0.42 -22.95
CA HIS A 317 5.73 0.39 -24.24
C HIS A 317 6.03 1.78 -24.81
N LEU A 318 5.34 2.83 -24.37
CA LEU A 318 5.69 4.22 -24.74
C LEU A 318 7.12 4.62 -24.35
N TYR A 319 7.74 3.89 -23.40
CA TYR A 319 9.10 4.12 -22.93
C TYR A 319 10.10 3.06 -23.41
N ASP A 320 9.69 2.19 -24.34
CA ASP A 320 10.61 1.29 -25.06
C ASP A 320 11.30 2.09 -26.17
N GLY A 321 12.60 2.26 -26.11
CA GLY A 321 13.39 3.24 -26.91
C GLY A 321 13.09 3.27 -28.42
N GLU A 322 12.86 2.14 -29.07
CA GLU A 322 12.47 2.07 -30.48
C GLU A 322 11.00 2.47 -30.70
N VAL A 323 10.10 2.01 -29.84
CA VAL A 323 8.65 2.28 -29.91
C VAL A 323 8.32 3.74 -29.62
N LYS A 324 9.10 4.40 -28.75
CA LYS A 324 8.96 5.84 -28.45
C LYS A 324 9.19 6.71 -29.68
N LYS A 325 10.19 6.38 -30.50
CA LYS A 325 10.46 7.10 -31.75
C LYS A 325 9.30 7.03 -32.73
N GLU A 326 8.73 5.81 -32.92
CA GLU A 326 7.58 5.63 -33.82
C GLU A 326 6.35 6.40 -33.33
N TYR A 327 6.10 6.46 -32.01
CA TYR A 327 4.98 7.19 -31.44
C TYR A 327 5.13 8.70 -31.58
N ASP A 328 6.29 9.23 -31.26
CA ASP A 328 6.60 10.67 -31.38
C ASP A 328 6.49 11.14 -32.85
N GLU A 329 6.91 10.32 -33.82
CA GLU A 329 6.77 10.60 -35.25
C GLU A 329 5.30 10.58 -35.73
N MET A 330 4.46 9.70 -35.18
CA MET A 330 3.02 9.66 -35.48
C MET A 330 2.26 10.86 -34.88
N GLU A 331 2.59 11.28 -33.68
CA GLU A 331 1.95 12.44 -33.02
C GLU A 331 2.27 13.76 -33.74
N VAL A 332 3.51 13.92 -34.21
CA VAL A 332 3.92 15.05 -35.05
C VAL A 332 3.16 15.07 -36.36
N THR A 333 2.91 13.89 -36.96
CA THR A 333 2.19 13.79 -38.25
C THR A 333 0.69 14.08 -38.12
N LEU A 334 0.09 13.82 -36.94
CA LEU A 334 -1.31 14.11 -36.65
C LEU A 334 -1.58 15.58 -36.28
N GLN A 335 -0.59 16.30 -35.75
CA GLN A 335 -0.69 17.74 -35.43
C GLN A 335 -0.43 18.65 -36.63
N THR A 336 0.12 18.10 -37.72
CA THR A 336 0.42 18.83 -38.96
C THR A 336 -0.63 18.61 -40.06
N ARG A 337 -1.71 17.92 -39.78
CA ARG A 337 -2.91 17.77 -40.61
C ARG A 337 -4.13 18.41 -39.95
#